data_d06595fda2cb34b2d901c73803f249d4
#
_entry.id   d06595fda2cb34b2d901c73803f249d4
#
_cell.length_a   1.000
_cell.length_b   1.000
_cell.length_c   1.000
_cell.angle_alpha   90.00
_cell.angle_beta   90.00
_cell.angle_gamma   90.00
#
_symmetry.space_group_name_H-M   'P 1'
#
loop_
_entity.id
_entity.type
_entity.pdbx_description
1 polymer ?
#
loop_
_entity_poly.entity_id
_entity_poly.type
_entity_poly.pdbx_seq_one_letter_code
_entity_poly.pdbx_strand_id
1 'polypeptide(L)'
;MSSGADKTFGEGTKTHKRKQGVFFTSSGDIVNAQESTDLLLMVEALSGEEQAPWDLTKIRDAMIREAGVEPSLAEEIAIEVEDEISRYGRSRVTTDLIREIVNVKLFQRGLDAKLKDHSRLGLPLYDLERLLLAPNKENSNTTHNPESINLSIAERILKEYALKKIFPSDVARAHLAGDIHLHDLGMVNRPYCSGQSLAYVIKYGINLPSITSVSSPAKHPEVLIAHMSKMTSVLQNNFAGAIGWDAVNMFFAPYLVGLDYQHIKQLAQMMIFEFNQLAGGRGGQVAFTDINLYFEIPRHFRDVEALGPGGVPTGKTYSEYSHEAKLFLKALFEVYLEGDERGQPFFFPKPLLHITDDFFKEPGWEECLALACKVASEKGNTYFVFDRGGVAKLSECCRLSFELTDEDLKEAATPWKMRYSALQNVTINLPRIAYRSMGDVDTAFALLDEAMELAAKAHKCKKRFLEEILSLGENGPLSALCVKHDGE
;
A
#
# COMPACT_ATOMS: atom_id res chain seq x y z
N MET A 1 -4.04 -61.84 49.20
CA MET A 1 -5.53 -62.00 49.12
C MET A 1 -5.98 -61.01 48.10
N SER A 2 -6.22 -61.51 47.02
CA SER A 2 -7.40 -61.67 46.14
C SER A 2 -7.79 -60.32 45.54
N SER A 3 -8.07 -60.15 44.32
CA SER A 3 -8.38 -61.07 43.23
C SER A 3 -8.38 -60.27 41.94
N GLY A 4 -7.87 -60.85 40.94
CA GLY A 4 -7.89 -60.47 39.59
C GLY A 4 -9.29 -60.26 39.03
N ALA A 5 -9.33 -59.41 38.10
CA ALA A 5 -10.34 -59.43 37.06
C ALA A 5 -9.64 -59.14 35.75
N ASP A 6 -9.27 -60.22 35.12
CA ASP A 6 -8.88 -60.33 33.76
C ASP A 6 -10.10 -59.93 32.89
N LYS A 7 -10.00 -58.80 32.19
CA LYS A 7 -10.91 -58.51 31.09
C LYS A 7 -10.13 -58.66 29.80
N THR A 8 -10.20 -59.84 29.27
CA THR A 8 -9.90 -60.18 27.89
C THR A 8 -10.61 -59.16 26.96
N PHE A 9 -9.83 -58.28 26.38
CA PHE A 9 -10.24 -57.54 25.22
C PHE A 9 -10.43 -58.51 24.06
N GLY A 10 -11.68 -58.80 23.74
CA GLY A 10 -12.02 -59.55 22.54
C GLY A 10 -11.60 -58.71 21.32
N GLU A 11 -10.70 -59.27 20.55
CA GLU A 11 -10.38 -58.82 19.20
C GLU A 11 -11.63 -58.95 18.33
N GLY A 12 -12.37 -57.83 18.24
CA GLY A 12 -13.40 -57.66 17.26
C GLY A 12 -13.00 -56.59 16.29
N THR A 13 -12.02 -56.86 15.45
CA THR A 13 -11.80 -56.02 14.24
C THR A 13 -12.99 -56.16 13.33
N LYS A 14 -14.02 -55.35 13.57
CA LYS A 14 -15.07 -55.12 12.61
C LYS A 14 -14.49 -54.27 11.50
N THR A 15 -14.04 -54.91 10.44
CA THR A 15 -13.77 -54.21 9.17
C THR A 15 -15.09 -53.66 8.67
N HIS A 16 -15.28 -52.35 8.89
CA HIS A 16 -16.43 -51.64 8.37
C HIS A 16 -16.30 -51.53 6.86
N LYS A 17 -17.20 -52.19 6.14
CA LYS A 17 -17.30 -52.06 4.70
C LYS A 17 -17.84 -50.66 4.42
N ARG A 18 -17.05 -49.89 3.76
CA ARG A 18 -17.38 -48.57 3.31
C ARG A 18 -18.55 -48.56 2.37
N LYS A 19 -19.54 -47.74 2.66
CA LYS A 19 -20.63 -47.41 1.75
C LYS A 19 -20.58 -45.92 1.48
N GLN A 20 -20.77 -45.55 0.27
CA GLN A 20 -20.67 -44.19 -0.21
C GLN A 20 -21.59 -43.21 0.56
N GLY A 21 -21.03 -42.12 1.12
CA GLY A 21 -21.78 -40.97 1.66
C GLY A 21 -22.38 -41.14 3.05
N VAL A 22 -21.99 -42.12 3.85
CA VAL A 22 -22.47 -42.32 5.21
C VAL A 22 -21.39 -42.06 6.22
N PHE A 23 -21.73 -41.29 7.23
CA PHE A 23 -20.89 -40.97 8.35
C PHE A 23 -21.55 -41.30 9.67
N PHE A 24 -20.75 -41.61 10.67
CA PHE A 24 -21.20 -41.71 12.04
C PHE A 24 -21.10 -40.36 12.76
N THR A 25 -22.05 -40.11 13.60
CA THR A 25 -21.94 -38.97 14.55
C THR A 25 -20.92 -39.25 15.62
N SER A 26 -20.53 -38.23 16.35
CA SER A 26 -19.68 -38.35 17.56
C SER A 26 -20.34 -39.24 18.64
N SER A 27 -21.64 -39.44 18.60
CA SER A 27 -22.38 -40.39 19.47
C SER A 27 -22.34 -41.83 19.02
N GLY A 28 -21.80 -42.06 17.83
CA GLY A 28 -21.74 -43.41 17.23
C GLY A 28 -23.00 -43.84 16.44
N ASP A 29 -23.97 -42.92 16.30
CA ASP A 29 -25.20 -43.18 15.54
C ASP A 29 -24.93 -43.09 14.04
N ILE A 30 -25.56 -43.96 13.30
CA ILE A 30 -25.49 -43.93 11.83
C ILE A 30 -26.38 -42.79 11.32
N VAL A 31 -25.76 -41.78 10.69
CA VAL A 31 -26.48 -40.63 10.13
C VAL A 31 -27.25 -41.00 8.86
N ASN A 32 -26.77 -41.95 8.15
CA ASN A 32 -27.46 -42.52 7.00
C ASN A 32 -27.06 -44.00 6.80
N ALA A 33 -27.64 -44.68 5.87
CA ALA A 33 -27.43 -46.10 5.69
C ALA A 33 -26.02 -46.51 5.21
N GLN A 34 -25.08 -45.58 5.12
CA GLN A 34 -23.74 -45.84 4.62
C GLN A 34 -22.71 -45.67 5.75
N GLU A 35 -21.73 -46.52 5.75
CA GLU A 35 -20.64 -46.51 6.71
C GLU A 35 -19.54 -45.59 6.20
N SER A 36 -19.07 -44.77 7.08
CA SER A 36 -17.95 -43.89 6.81
C SER A 36 -16.60 -44.60 7.05
N THR A 37 -15.56 -43.90 6.79
CA THR A 37 -14.20 -44.23 7.21
C THR A 37 -14.10 -44.42 8.71
N ASP A 38 -12.95 -44.81 9.16
CA ASP A 38 -12.66 -45.05 10.58
C ASP A 38 -13.24 -43.98 11.48
N LEU A 39 -14.07 -44.38 12.44
CA LEU A 39 -14.67 -43.53 13.44
C LEU A 39 -13.66 -42.77 14.30
N LEU A 40 -12.40 -43.20 14.33
CA LEU A 40 -11.29 -42.58 15.06
C LEU A 40 -10.56 -41.55 14.24
N LEU A 41 -10.90 -41.35 12.97
CA LEU A 41 -10.27 -40.33 12.15
C LEU A 41 -10.74 -38.94 12.55
N MET A 42 -9.81 -38.15 13.07
CA MET A 42 -10.03 -36.77 13.49
C MET A 42 -9.30 -35.80 12.57
N VAL A 43 -9.93 -34.69 12.28
CA VAL A 43 -9.37 -33.58 11.54
C VAL A 43 -8.97 -32.50 12.51
N GLU A 44 -7.71 -32.10 12.50
CA GLU A 44 -7.14 -31.06 13.31
C GLU A 44 -7.06 -29.78 12.50
N ALA A 45 -7.61 -28.68 13.04
CA ALA A 45 -7.49 -27.36 12.43
C ALA A 45 -6.02 -26.89 12.45
N LEU A 46 -5.69 -25.91 11.61
CA LEU A 46 -4.34 -25.37 11.51
C LEU A 46 -3.77 -24.88 12.83
N SER A 47 -4.63 -24.29 13.69
CA SER A 47 -4.23 -23.80 15.01
C SER A 47 -3.92 -24.91 16.03
N GLY A 48 -4.29 -26.16 15.72
CA GLY A 48 -4.25 -27.26 16.69
C GLY A 48 -5.31 -27.17 17.80
N GLU A 49 -6.07 -26.11 17.85
CA GLU A 49 -7.02 -25.83 18.94
C GLU A 49 -8.38 -26.48 18.71
N GLU A 50 -8.74 -26.73 17.44
CA GLU A 50 -10.02 -27.33 17.07
C GLU A 50 -9.78 -28.71 16.45
N GLN A 51 -10.51 -29.69 16.94
CA GLN A 51 -10.57 -31.04 16.39
C GLN A 51 -12.03 -31.38 16.06
N ALA A 52 -12.24 -31.98 14.90
CA ALA A 52 -13.56 -32.41 14.48
C ALA A 52 -13.48 -33.83 13.89
N PRO A 53 -14.54 -34.63 13.98
CA PRO A 53 -14.63 -35.87 13.21
C PRO A 53 -14.46 -35.62 11.74
N TRP A 54 -13.94 -36.64 11.03
CA TRP A 54 -13.86 -36.62 9.58
C TRP A 54 -15.25 -36.41 8.94
N ASP A 55 -15.30 -35.48 7.98
CA ASP A 55 -16.51 -35.13 7.26
C ASP A 55 -16.17 -34.82 5.79
N LEU A 56 -16.46 -35.76 4.90
CA LEU A 56 -16.20 -35.64 3.47
C LEU A 56 -16.92 -34.46 2.83
N THR A 57 -18.12 -34.12 3.35
CA THR A 57 -18.92 -33.04 2.78
C THR A 57 -18.22 -31.68 2.90
N LYS A 58 -17.42 -31.47 3.95
CA LYS A 58 -16.62 -30.24 4.12
C LYS A 58 -15.57 -30.08 3.03
N ILE A 59 -15.00 -31.17 2.55
CA ILE A 59 -14.00 -31.16 1.46
C ILE A 59 -14.68 -30.76 0.16
N ARG A 60 -15.80 -31.44 -0.16
CA ARG A 60 -16.63 -31.12 -1.32
C ARG A 60 -17.07 -29.67 -1.33
N ASP A 61 -17.68 -29.23 -0.25
CA ASP A 61 -18.24 -27.88 -0.13
C ASP A 61 -17.16 -26.79 -0.17
N ALA A 62 -15.96 -27.07 0.34
CA ALA A 62 -14.82 -26.18 0.21
C ALA A 62 -14.40 -26.01 -1.27
N MET A 63 -14.27 -27.09 -2.03
CA MET A 63 -13.94 -27.02 -3.46
C MET A 63 -14.99 -26.25 -4.27
N ILE A 64 -16.28 -26.46 -3.97
CA ILE A 64 -17.37 -25.74 -4.64
C ILE A 64 -17.30 -24.25 -4.31
N ARG A 65 -17.22 -23.91 -3.02
CA ARG A 65 -17.23 -22.52 -2.55
C ARG A 65 -15.98 -21.73 -2.94
N GLU A 66 -14.80 -22.35 -2.80
CA GLU A 66 -13.51 -21.67 -2.95
C GLU A 66 -13.03 -21.63 -4.39
N ALA A 67 -13.27 -22.68 -5.14
CA ALA A 67 -12.77 -22.84 -6.51
C ALA A 67 -13.88 -23.01 -7.57
N GLY A 68 -15.13 -23.03 -7.18
CA GLY A 68 -16.25 -23.22 -8.12
C GLY A 68 -16.15 -24.54 -8.89
N VAL A 69 -15.66 -25.60 -8.25
CA VAL A 69 -15.64 -26.94 -8.84
C VAL A 69 -17.08 -27.42 -8.99
N GLU A 70 -17.37 -28.11 -10.09
CA GLU A 70 -18.70 -28.68 -10.36
C GLU A 70 -19.05 -29.68 -9.25
N PRO A 71 -20.29 -29.67 -8.70
CA PRO A 71 -20.65 -30.48 -7.53
C PRO A 71 -20.38 -31.98 -7.66
N SER A 72 -20.66 -32.58 -8.81
CA SER A 72 -20.42 -34.03 -9.04
C SER A 72 -18.93 -34.34 -9.06
N LEU A 73 -18.12 -33.49 -9.67
CA LEU A 73 -16.67 -33.63 -9.70
C LEU A 73 -16.05 -33.39 -8.33
N ALA A 74 -16.58 -32.43 -7.56
CA ALA A 74 -16.14 -32.18 -6.21
C ALA A 74 -16.39 -33.34 -5.26
N GLU A 75 -17.55 -34.03 -5.42
CA GLU A 75 -17.86 -35.25 -4.70
C GLU A 75 -16.90 -36.39 -5.07
N GLU A 76 -16.63 -36.59 -6.36
CA GLU A 76 -15.68 -37.60 -6.84
C GLU A 76 -14.28 -37.39 -6.25
N ILE A 77 -13.78 -36.16 -6.31
CA ILE A 77 -12.47 -35.81 -5.76
C ILE A 77 -12.45 -36.01 -4.23
N ALA A 78 -13.50 -35.61 -3.53
CA ALA A 78 -13.57 -35.77 -2.09
C ALA A 78 -13.49 -37.24 -1.65
N ILE A 79 -14.16 -38.14 -2.39
CA ILE A 79 -14.08 -39.58 -2.18
C ILE A 79 -12.67 -40.13 -2.42
N GLU A 80 -11.98 -39.67 -3.47
CA GLU A 80 -10.60 -40.09 -3.72
C GLU A 80 -9.63 -39.60 -2.63
N VAL A 81 -9.85 -38.39 -2.09
CA VAL A 81 -9.08 -37.85 -0.99
C VAL A 81 -9.29 -38.68 0.27
N GLU A 82 -10.51 -39.06 0.57
CA GLU A 82 -10.85 -39.96 1.68
C GLU A 82 -10.18 -41.34 1.53
N ASP A 83 -10.21 -41.89 0.35
CA ASP A 83 -9.54 -43.18 0.04
C ASP A 83 -8.04 -43.10 0.25
N GLU A 84 -7.43 -42.03 -0.17
CA GLU A 84 -5.98 -41.81 -0.02
C GLU A 84 -5.58 -41.65 1.44
N ILE A 85 -6.30 -40.82 2.20
CA ILE A 85 -6.05 -40.61 3.62
C ILE A 85 -6.25 -41.88 4.43
N SER A 86 -7.28 -42.67 4.09
CA SER A 86 -7.55 -43.93 4.77
C SER A 86 -6.42 -44.94 4.60
N ARG A 87 -5.71 -44.92 3.46
CA ARG A 87 -4.52 -45.76 3.21
C ARG A 87 -3.33 -45.39 4.08
N TYR A 88 -3.25 -44.17 4.60
CA TYR A 88 -2.14 -43.76 5.47
C TYR A 88 -2.23 -44.38 6.88
N GLY A 89 -3.39 -44.96 7.26
CA GLY A 89 -3.59 -45.60 8.56
C GLY A 89 -3.37 -44.70 9.76
N ARG A 90 -3.62 -43.41 9.60
CA ARG A 90 -3.48 -42.39 10.68
C ARG A 90 -4.85 -42.12 11.30
N SER A 91 -4.89 -41.95 12.59
CA SER A 91 -6.09 -41.52 13.33
C SER A 91 -6.31 -40.02 13.35
N ARG A 92 -5.31 -39.23 12.92
CA ARG A 92 -5.38 -37.77 12.86
C ARG A 92 -4.76 -37.28 11.56
N VAL A 93 -5.41 -36.29 10.95
CA VAL A 93 -4.93 -35.55 9.78
C VAL A 93 -5.19 -34.08 9.96
N THR A 94 -4.32 -33.23 9.41
CA THR A 94 -4.52 -31.78 9.45
C THR A 94 -5.31 -31.29 8.25
N THR A 95 -6.01 -30.19 8.42
CA THR A 95 -6.70 -29.51 7.30
C THR A 95 -5.75 -29.14 6.17
N ASP A 96 -4.49 -28.84 6.48
CA ASP A 96 -3.46 -28.55 5.48
C ASP A 96 -3.12 -29.76 4.62
N LEU A 97 -2.89 -30.93 5.23
CA LEU A 97 -2.61 -32.15 4.50
C LEU A 97 -3.79 -32.51 3.59
N ILE A 98 -5.02 -32.40 4.09
CA ILE A 98 -6.23 -32.62 3.27
C ILE A 98 -6.24 -31.70 2.05
N ARG A 99 -5.98 -30.38 2.26
CA ARG A 99 -5.94 -29.39 1.19
C ARG A 99 -4.88 -29.71 0.15
N GLU A 100 -3.68 -30.10 0.56
CA GLU A 100 -2.60 -30.44 -0.36
C GLU A 100 -2.96 -31.70 -1.19
N ILE A 101 -3.62 -32.70 -0.60
CA ILE A 101 -4.09 -33.88 -1.35
C ILE A 101 -5.16 -33.45 -2.38
N VAL A 102 -6.10 -32.59 -1.99
CA VAL A 102 -7.08 -32.02 -2.94
C VAL A 102 -6.37 -31.28 -4.08
N ASN A 103 -5.36 -30.46 -3.78
CA ASN A 103 -4.58 -29.74 -4.77
C ASN A 103 -3.88 -30.67 -5.75
N VAL A 104 -3.33 -31.79 -5.28
CA VAL A 104 -2.74 -32.83 -6.12
C VAL A 104 -3.79 -33.46 -7.05
N LYS A 105 -5.01 -33.75 -6.54
CA LYS A 105 -6.10 -34.30 -7.37
C LYS A 105 -6.56 -33.31 -8.44
N LEU A 106 -6.66 -32.02 -8.12
CA LEU A 106 -6.98 -30.96 -9.08
C LEU A 106 -5.91 -30.86 -10.17
N PHE A 107 -4.63 -30.88 -9.77
CA PHE A 107 -3.50 -30.88 -10.70
C PHE A 107 -3.49 -32.09 -11.65
N GLN A 108 -3.67 -33.30 -11.10
CA GLN A 108 -3.71 -34.53 -11.89
C GLN A 108 -4.82 -34.54 -12.96
N ARG A 109 -5.89 -33.76 -12.74
CA ARG A 109 -7.00 -33.60 -13.69
C ARG A 109 -6.82 -32.43 -14.66
N GLY A 110 -5.70 -31.71 -14.61
CA GLY A 110 -5.46 -30.52 -15.44
C GLY A 110 -6.38 -29.34 -15.11
N LEU A 111 -6.90 -29.28 -13.88
CA LEU A 111 -7.80 -28.24 -13.41
C LEU A 111 -7.01 -27.05 -12.82
N ASP A 112 -6.02 -26.52 -13.56
CA ASP A 112 -5.07 -25.51 -13.07
C ASP A 112 -5.74 -24.25 -12.56
N ALA A 113 -6.82 -23.81 -13.21
CA ALA A 113 -7.58 -22.63 -12.77
C ALA A 113 -8.23 -22.87 -11.40
N LYS A 114 -8.81 -24.07 -11.19
CA LYS A 114 -9.43 -24.46 -9.92
C LYS A 114 -8.40 -24.69 -8.84
N LEU A 115 -7.26 -25.29 -9.18
CA LEU A 115 -6.11 -25.43 -8.30
C LEU A 115 -5.62 -24.07 -7.80
N LYS A 116 -5.48 -23.10 -8.71
CA LYS A 116 -5.09 -21.73 -8.37
C LYS A 116 -6.03 -21.10 -7.35
N ASP A 117 -7.33 -21.28 -7.53
CA ASP A 117 -8.36 -20.69 -6.65
C ASP A 117 -8.48 -21.42 -5.31
N HIS A 118 -8.22 -22.73 -5.27
CA HIS A 118 -8.20 -23.55 -4.05
C HIS A 118 -6.88 -23.43 -3.27
N SER A 119 -5.81 -22.91 -3.91
CA SER A 119 -4.49 -22.78 -3.31
C SER A 119 -4.52 -21.86 -2.09
N ARG A 120 -3.72 -22.22 -1.09
CA ARG A 120 -3.49 -21.42 0.09
C ARG A 120 -2.33 -20.47 -0.11
N LEU A 121 -2.43 -19.30 0.48
CA LEU A 121 -1.33 -18.34 0.61
C LEU A 121 -0.71 -18.48 2.00
N GLY A 122 0.62 -18.40 2.08
CA GLY A 122 1.30 -18.54 3.36
C GLY A 122 2.82 -18.46 3.24
N LEU A 123 3.48 -18.55 4.39
CA LEU A 123 4.94 -18.56 4.50
C LEU A 123 5.40 -19.89 5.11
N PRO A 124 6.47 -20.51 4.58
CA PRO A 124 7.14 -21.61 5.27
C PRO A 124 7.63 -21.17 6.66
N LEU A 125 7.57 -22.07 7.65
CA LEU A 125 8.04 -21.79 9.01
C LEU A 125 9.46 -21.24 9.02
N TYR A 126 10.36 -21.81 8.23
CA TYR A 126 11.74 -21.34 8.11
C TYR A 126 11.83 -19.88 7.64
N ASP A 127 11.01 -19.46 6.67
CA ASP A 127 11.02 -18.08 6.19
C ASP A 127 10.44 -17.12 7.22
N LEU A 128 9.41 -17.56 7.96
CA LEU A 128 8.86 -16.78 9.07
C LEU A 128 9.89 -16.58 10.19
N GLU A 129 10.59 -17.64 10.61
CA GLU A 129 11.66 -17.56 11.61
C GLU A 129 12.76 -16.59 11.17
N ARG A 130 13.16 -16.64 9.89
CA ARG A 130 14.13 -15.69 9.35
C ARG A 130 13.65 -14.24 9.40
N LEU A 131 12.37 -13.98 9.12
CA LEU A 131 11.81 -12.63 9.24
C LEU A 131 11.82 -12.13 10.70
N LEU A 132 11.54 -13.02 11.63
CA LEU A 132 11.53 -12.69 13.07
C LEU A 132 12.94 -12.40 13.63
N LEU A 133 13.94 -13.14 13.17
CA LEU A 133 15.28 -13.16 13.79
C LEU A 133 16.33 -12.35 13.02
N ALA A 134 16.10 -12.05 11.74
CA ALA A 134 17.04 -11.33 10.90
C ALA A 134 16.48 -10.00 10.42
N PRO A 135 17.25 -8.90 10.46
CA PRO A 135 16.79 -7.62 9.95
C PRO A 135 16.53 -7.69 8.45
N ASN A 136 15.36 -7.17 8.04
CA ASN A 136 15.05 -6.98 6.63
C ASN A 136 15.90 -5.81 6.10
N LYS A 137 16.74 -6.08 5.11
CA LYS A 137 17.62 -5.08 4.48
C LYS A 137 17.09 -4.57 3.13
N GLU A 138 15.92 -5.01 2.71
CA GLU A 138 15.34 -4.63 1.41
C GLU A 138 14.89 -3.16 1.38
N ASN A 139 14.50 -2.62 2.54
CA ASN A 139 14.07 -1.24 2.69
C ASN A 139 14.87 -0.54 3.79
N SER A 140 15.79 0.33 3.40
CA SER A 140 16.66 1.08 4.35
C SER A 140 15.92 2.09 5.23
N ASN A 141 14.68 2.44 4.87
CA ASN A 141 13.86 3.39 5.63
C ASN A 141 12.99 2.71 6.70
N THR A 142 13.05 1.38 6.79
CA THR A 142 12.28 0.60 7.76
C THR A 142 13.19 0.14 8.87
N THR A 143 12.82 0.44 10.11
CA THR A 143 13.52 -0.09 11.30
C THR A 143 13.07 -1.54 11.54
N HIS A 144 13.98 -2.36 12.08
CA HIS A 144 13.63 -3.73 12.48
C HIS A 144 12.90 -3.70 13.82
N ASN A 145 11.57 -3.80 13.77
CA ASN A 145 10.67 -3.79 14.91
C ASN A 145 9.47 -4.72 14.65
N PRO A 146 8.63 -5.04 15.65
CA PRO A 146 7.47 -5.93 15.46
C PRO A 146 6.54 -5.51 14.33
N GLU A 147 6.27 -4.21 14.17
CA GLU A 147 5.37 -3.70 13.12
C GLU A 147 5.95 -3.86 11.71
N SER A 148 7.27 -3.70 11.54
CA SER A 148 7.93 -3.93 10.26
C SER A 148 7.94 -5.42 9.88
N ILE A 149 8.00 -6.31 10.86
CA ILE A 149 7.89 -7.76 10.65
C ILE A 149 6.47 -8.11 10.21
N ASN A 150 5.44 -7.61 10.91
CA ASN A 150 4.03 -7.79 10.54
C ASN A 150 3.77 -7.30 9.12
N LEU A 151 4.29 -6.12 8.76
CA LEU A 151 4.20 -5.58 7.42
C LEU A 151 4.87 -6.52 6.40
N SER A 152 6.08 -7.00 6.67
CA SER A 152 6.82 -7.89 5.77
C SER A 152 6.10 -9.23 5.53
N ILE A 153 5.44 -9.78 6.55
CA ILE A 153 4.60 -10.97 6.43
C ILE A 153 3.40 -10.67 5.52
N ALA A 154 2.70 -9.56 5.78
CA ALA A 154 1.53 -9.16 5.00
C ALA A 154 1.91 -8.88 3.53
N GLU A 155 3.04 -8.20 3.28
CA GLU A 155 3.52 -7.89 1.94
C GLU A 155 3.81 -9.15 1.12
N ARG A 156 4.40 -10.19 1.71
CA ARG A 156 4.65 -11.45 0.99
C ARG A 156 3.36 -12.13 0.57
N ILE A 157 2.38 -12.19 1.46
CA ILE A 157 1.06 -12.79 1.17
C ILE A 157 0.31 -11.98 0.10
N LEU A 158 0.27 -10.66 0.25
CA LEU A 158 -0.41 -9.78 -0.71
C LEU A 158 0.27 -9.77 -2.09
N LYS A 159 1.59 -9.88 -2.15
CA LYS A 159 2.33 -10.02 -3.41
C LYS A 159 1.91 -11.29 -4.16
N GLU A 160 1.84 -12.41 -3.46
CA GLU A 160 1.41 -13.67 -4.06
C GLU A 160 -0.05 -13.61 -4.52
N TYR A 161 -0.93 -13.03 -3.69
CA TYR A 161 -2.32 -12.78 -4.06
C TYR A 161 -2.45 -11.91 -5.31
N ALA A 162 -1.69 -10.82 -5.37
CA ALA A 162 -1.70 -9.90 -6.51
C ALA A 162 -1.32 -10.62 -7.81
N LEU A 163 -0.24 -11.40 -7.81
CA LEU A 163 0.24 -12.14 -8.97
C LEU A 163 -0.70 -13.28 -9.39
N LYS A 164 -1.43 -13.87 -8.44
CA LYS A 164 -2.36 -14.96 -8.72
C LYS A 164 -3.76 -14.48 -9.13
N LYS A 165 -4.26 -13.40 -8.55
CA LYS A 165 -5.68 -13.01 -8.66
C LYS A 165 -5.93 -11.68 -9.36
N ILE A 166 -5.09 -10.68 -9.14
CA ILE A 166 -5.32 -9.32 -9.65
C ILE A 166 -4.72 -9.17 -11.04
N PHE A 167 -3.47 -9.59 -11.20
CA PHE A 167 -2.80 -9.50 -12.50
C PHE A 167 -2.98 -10.77 -13.33
N PRO A 168 -3.29 -10.65 -14.63
CA PRO A 168 -3.37 -11.81 -15.52
C PRO A 168 -2.00 -12.45 -15.70
N SER A 169 -2.01 -13.72 -16.14
CA SER A 169 -0.81 -14.57 -16.16
C SER A 169 0.33 -14.05 -17.03
N ASP A 170 0.04 -13.31 -18.11
CA ASP A 170 1.04 -12.68 -18.96
C ASP A 170 1.77 -11.54 -18.24
N VAL A 171 1.03 -10.66 -17.58
CA VAL A 171 1.59 -9.56 -16.75
C VAL A 171 2.40 -10.13 -15.58
N ALA A 172 1.86 -11.14 -14.88
CA ALA A 172 2.56 -11.79 -13.77
C ALA A 172 3.87 -12.45 -14.24
N ARG A 173 3.86 -13.14 -15.39
CA ARG A 173 5.06 -13.75 -15.98
C ARG A 173 6.08 -12.70 -16.39
N ALA A 174 5.68 -11.60 -17.01
CA ALA A 174 6.59 -10.52 -17.41
C ALA A 174 7.28 -9.89 -16.20
N HIS A 175 6.55 -9.73 -15.06
CA HIS A 175 7.16 -9.29 -13.80
C HIS A 175 8.16 -10.30 -13.26
N LEU A 176 7.79 -11.58 -13.20
CA LEU A 176 8.66 -12.64 -12.68
C LEU A 176 9.87 -12.90 -13.58
N ALA A 177 9.73 -12.73 -14.90
CA ALA A 177 10.82 -12.83 -15.87
C ALA A 177 11.75 -11.60 -15.85
N GLY A 178 11.33 -10.48 -15.27
CA GLY A 178 12.07 -9.23 -15.20
C GLY A 178 12.00 -8.38 -16.48
N ASP A 179 11.00 -8.58 -17.33
CA ASP A 179 10.72 -7.73 -18.48
C ASP A 179 10.12 -6.39 -18.04
N ILE A 180 9.24 -6.44 -17.05
CA ILE A 180 8.69 -5.29 -16.32
C ILE A 180 8.84 -5.48 -14.81
N HIS A 181 8.75 -4.40 -14.03
CA HIS A 181 8.66 -4.47 -12.58
C HIS A 181 7.39 -3.76 -12.11
N LEU A 182 6.49 -4.52 -11.50
CA LEU A 182 5.32 -3.99 -10.80
C LEU A 182 5.75 -3.58 -9.40
N HIS A 183 5.69 -2.27 -9.11
CA HIS A 183 6.07 -1.75 -7.79
C HIS A 183 5.02 -2.09 -6.72
N ASP A 184 5.49 -2.26 -5.50
CA ASP A 184 4.68 -2.39 -4.29
C ASP A 184 3.55 -3.43 -4.37
N LEU A 185 3.85 -4.60 -4.96
CA LEU A 185 2.90 -5.71 -5.05
C LEU A 185 2.37 -6.17 -3.69
N GLY A 186 3.18 -6.06 -2.64
CA GLY A 186 2.78 -6.34 -1.27
C GLY A 186 1.80 -5.31 -0.67
N MET A 187 1.56 -4.21 -1.40
CA MET A 187 0.61 -3.16 -1.04
C MET A 187 -0.43 -2.93 -2.15
N VAL A 188 -0.80 -4.00 -2.85
CA VAL A 188 -1.71 -3.95 -4.01
C VAL A 188 -3.07 -3.36 -3.70
N ASN A 189 -3.50 -3.42 -2.45
CA ASN A 189 -4.77 -2.90 -1.93
C ASN A 189 -4.76 -1.38 -1.65
N ARG A 190 -3.73 -0.66 -2.09
CA ARG A 190 -3.56 0.79 -1.89
C ARG A 190 -3.22 1.46 -3.22
N PRO A 191 -3.65 2.70 -3.47
CA PRO A 191 -3.06 3.55 -4.52
C PRO A 191 -1.58 3.79 -4.22
N TYR A 192 -0.82 4.23 -5.25
CA TYR A 192 0.64 4.33 -5.15
C TYR A 192 1.07 5.59 -4.37
N CYS A 193 1.07 6.75 -5.01
CA CYS A 193 1.47 8.02 -4.42
C CYS A 193 0.28 9.00 -4.34
N SER A 194 0.43 10.03 -3.52
CA SER A 194 -0.62 11.01 -3.27
C SER A 194 -0.07 12.44 -3.31
N GLY A 195 -0.67 13.29 -4.15
CA GLY A 195 -0.49 14.74 -4.14
C GLY A 195 -1.62 15.40 -3.35
N GLN A 196 -1.28 16.14 -2.30
CA GLN A 196 -2.24 16.76 -1.39
C GLN A 196 -2.06 18.26 -1.33
N SER A 197 -3.16 18.99 -1.43
CA SER A 197 -3.16 20.42 -1.16
C SER A 197 -3.15 20.70 0.35
N LEU A 198 -2.22 21.53 0.81
CA LEU A 198 -2.24 21.98 2.20
C LEU A 198 -3.50 22.80 2.52
N ALA A 199 -4.08 23.47 1.54
CA ALA A 199 -5.34 24.20 1.68
C ALA A 199 -6.50 23.34 2.19
N TYR A 200 -6.50 22.02 1.90
CA TYR A 200 -7.49 21.09 2.45
C TYR A 200 -7.43 21.04 3.99
N VAL A 201 -6.24 20.86 4.52
CA VAL A 201 -6.02 20.79 5.98
C VAL A 201 -6.30 22.14 6.64
N ILE A 202 -5.94 23.23 5.97
CA ILE A 202 -6.23 24.60 6.44
C ILE A 202 -7.73 24.81 6.55
N LYS A 203 -8.52 24.42 5.53
CA LYS A 203 -9.96 24.66 5.48
C LYS A 203 -10.76 23.76 6.41
N TYR A 204 -10.44 22.48 6.46
CA TYR A 204 -11.30 21.47 7.14
C TYR A 204 -10.70 20.96 8.46
N GLY A 205 -9.44 21.24 8.76
CA GLY A 205 -8.76 20.62 9.90
C GLY A 205 -8.53 19.13 9.68
N ILE A 206 -8.69 18.34 10.74
CA ILE A 206 -8.59 16.86 10.69
C ILE A 206 -9.93 16.25 11.09
N ASN A 207 -10.63 15.71 10.12
CA ASN A 207 -11.90 14.99 10.30
C ASN A 207 -11.88 13.77 9.35
N LEU A 208 -11.47 12.62 9.85
CA LEU A 208 -11.34 11.38 9.09
C LEU A 208 -12.05 10.23 9.81
N PRO A 209 -12.66 9.27 9.10
CA PRO A 209 -13.42 8.17 9.69
C PRO A 209 -12.64 7.30 10.66
N SER A 210 -11.33 7.21 10.47
CA SER A 210 -10.43 6.33 11.25
C SER A 210 -9.87 6.97 12.52
N ILE A 211 -10.23 8.22 12.84
CA ILE A 211 -9.72 8.93 14.03
C ILE A 211 -10.84 9.18 15.04
N THR A 212 -10.49 9.06 16.33
CA THR A 212 -11.43 9.19 17.44
C THR A 212 -11.81 10.63 17.78
N SER A 213 -11.00 11.60 17.34
CA SER A 213 -11.19 13.02 17.67
C SER A 213 -11.08 13.88 16.42
N VAL A 214 -12.02 14.78 16.25
CA VAL A 214 -12.05 15.79 15.19
C VAL A 214 -11.30 17.03 15.64
N SER A 215 -10.43 17.58 14.80
CA SER A 215 -9.73 18.85 15.04
C SER A 215 -10.26 19.92 14.08
N SER A 216 -10.70 21.04 14.63
CA SER A 216 -11.05 22.22 13.84
C SER A 216 -9.84 22.77 13.06
N PRO A 217 -10.06 23.60 12.03
CA PRO A 217 -8.99 24.31 11.34
C PRO A 217 -8.00 24.99 12.26
N ALA A 218 -6.71 24.88 11.96
CA ALA A 218 -5.64 25.42 12.78
C ALA A 218 -5.70 26.94 12.86
N LYS A 219 -5.50 27.50 14.06
CA LYS A 219 -5.40 28.95 14.28
C LYS A 219 -3.97 29.43 14.47
N HIS A 220 -3.05 28.51 14.69
CA HIS A 220 -1.63 28.77 14.94
C HIS A 220 -0.77 27.94 13.99
N PRO A 221 0.39 28.45 13.54
CA PRO A 221 1.25 27.76 12.58
C PRO A 221 1.78 26.42 13.12
N GLU A 222 2.08 26.32 14.41
CA GLU A 222 2.52 25.07 15.05
C GLU A 222 1.44 23.99 15.00
N VAL A 223 0.17 24.39 15.17
CA VAL A 223 -0.98 23.47 15.08
C VAL A 223 -1.17 23.00 13.64
N LEU A 224 -0.93 23.89 12.64
CA LEU A 224 -0.99 23.49 11.24
C LEU A 224 0.08 22.45 10.90
N ILE A 225 1.32 22.61 11.40
CA ILE A 225 2.40 21.61 11.25
C ILE A 225 1.95 20.26 11.86
N ALA A 226 1.38 20.30 13.08
CA ALA A 226 0.88 19.08 13.73
C ALA A 226 -0.27 18.44 12.93
N HIS A 227 -1.16 19.20 12.32
CA HIS A 227 -2.21 18.68 11.44
C HIS A 227 -1.63 18.05 10.18
N MET A 228 -0.66 18.68 9.52
CA MET A 228 0.04 18.11 8.36
C MET A 228 0.69 16.76 8.71
N SER A 229 1.40 16.69 9.83
CA SER A 229 2.07 15.48 10.31
C SER A 229 1.07 14.34 10.56
N LYS A 230 -0.04 14.62 11.26
CA LYS A 230 -1.10 13.63 11.53
C LYS A 230 -1.79 13.16 10.24
N MET A 231 -2.14 14.09 9.35
CA MET A 231 -2.75 13.76 8.06
C MET A 231 -1.79 12.89 7.23
N THR A 232 -0.51 13.21 7.20
CA THR A 232 0.52 12.41 6.54
C THR A 232 0.57 10.99 7.11
N SER A 233 0.51 10.83 8.43
CA SER A 233 0.50 9.51 9.07
C SER A 233 -0.71 8.66 8.64
N VAL A 234 -1.89 9.27 8.57
CA VAL A 234 -3.10 8.58 8.08
C VAL A 234 -2.98 8.23 6.60
N LEU A 235 -2.56 9.19 5.77
CA LEU A 235 -2.39 8.95 4.33
C LEU A 235 -1.34 7.88 4.05
N GLN A 236 -0.23 7.84 4.79
CA GLN A 236 0.80 6.80 4.65
C GLN A 236 0.25 5.39 4.88
N ASN A 237 -0.78 5.23 5.71
CA ASN A 237 -1.46 3.95 5.89
C ASN A 237 -2.36 3.57 4.69
N ASN A 238 -2.78 4.55 3.89
CA ASN A 238 -3.69 4.38 2.76
C ASN A 238 -3.00 4.39 1.39
N PHE A 239 -1.72 4.77 1.33
CA PHE A 239 -0.93 4.82 0.10
C PHE A 239 0.30 3.91 0.20
N ALA A 240 0.73 3.34 -0.92
CA ALA A 240 1.93 2.52 -0.98
C ALA A 240 3.21 3.35 -1.12
N GLY A 241 3.14 4.48 -1.81
CA GLY A 241 4.25 5.38 -2.08
C GLY A 241 4.30 6.62 -1.17
N ALA A 242 4.66 7.74 -1.75
CA ALA A 242 4.87 8.99 -1.06
C ALA A 242 3.59 9.84 -0.91
N ILE A 243 3.66 10.76 0.05
CA ILE A 243 2.68 11.82 0.27
C ILE A 243 3.35 13.15 -0.07
N GLY A 244 2.98 13.73 -1.21
CA GLY A 244 3.44 15.05 -1.66
C GLY A 244 2.49 16.14 -1.18
N TRP A 245 3.05 17.18 -0.58
CA TRP A 245 2.31 18.38 -0.21
C TRP A 245 2.56 19.50 -1.21
N ASP A 246 1.49 20.04 -1.77
CA ASP A 246 1.59 21.10 -2.78
C ASP A 246 1.78 22.48 -2.16
N ALA A 247 2.58 23.33 -2.82
CA ALA A 247 2.78 24.75 -2.58
C ALA A 247 2.89 25.12 -1.09
N VAL A 248 3.64 24.33 -0.31
CA VAL A 248 3.66 24.39 1.15
C VAL A 248 4.01 25.78 1.65
N ASN A 249 5.06 26.40 1.12
CA ASN A 249 5.49 27.73 1.59
C ASN A 249 4.47 28.83 1.27
N MET A 250 3.75 28.68 0.16
CA MET A 250 2.71 29.64 -0.24
C MET A 250 1.46 29.48 0.65
N PHE A 251 0.93 28.28 0.82
CA PHE A 251 -0.26 28.05 1.66
C PHE A 251 -0.01 28.31 3.13
N PHE A 252 1.24 28.17 3.59
CA PHE A 252 1.65 28.44 4.97
C PHE A 252 1.82 29.94 5.26
N ALA A 253 2.09 30.77 4.23
CA ALA A 253 2.43 32.18 4.35
C ALA A 253 1.42 33.03 5.14
N PRO A 254 0.09 32.89 5.02
CA PRO A 254 -0.87 33.66 5.82
C PRO A 254 -0.73 33.47 7.34
N TYR A 255 -0.15 32.37 7.80
CA TYR A 255 0.11 32.08 9.21
C TYR A 255 1.37 32.74 9.76
N LEU A 256 2.21 33.32 8.88
CA LEU A 256 3.51 33.89 9.23
C LEU A 256 3.49 35.41 9.42
N VAL A 257 2.38 36.05 9.10
CA VAL A 257 2.22 37.50 9.17
C VAL A 257 2.54 38.01 10.57
N GLY A 258 3.48 38.98 10.66
CA GLY A 258 3.86 39.60 11.91
C GLY A 258 4.85 38.79 12.76
N LEU A 259 5.28 37.61 12.31
CA LEU A 259 6.34 36.84 12.97
C LEU A 259 7.73 37.37 12.55
N ASP A 260 8.68 37.36 13.47
CA ASP A 260 10.08 37.63 13.15
C ASP A 260 10.73 36.42 12.45
N TYR A 261 11.86 36.64 11.79
CA TYR A 261 12.53 35.60 11.01
C TYR A 261 13.01 34.41 11.86
N GLN A 262 13.39 34.63 13.11
CA GLN A 262 13.84 33.54 13.98
C GLN A 262 12.68 32.60 14.32
N HIS A 263 11.50 33.16 14.55
CA HIS A 263 10.30 32.37 14.77
C HIS A 263 9.90 31.61 13.50
N ILE A 264 9.95 32.23 12.31
CA ILE A 264 9.70 31.57 11.02
C ILE A 264 10.70 30.42 10.81
N LYS A 265 11.98 30.62 11.13
CA LYS A 265 12.99 29.54 11.02
C LYS A 265 12.75 28.39 12.00
N GLN A 266 12.29 28.72 13.22
CA GLN A 266 11.90 27.68 14.19
C GLN A 266 10.73 26.85 13.69
N LEU A 267 9.74 27.47 13.04
CA LEU A 267 8.62 26.73 12.41
C LEU A 267 9.10 25.83 11.27
N ALA A 268 10.02 26.31 10.44
CA ALA A 268 10.63 25.49 9.39
C ALA A 268 11.38 24.28 9.98
N GLN A 269 12.13 24.49 11.06
CA GLN A 269 12.82 23.42 11.78
C GLN A 269 11.81 22.40 12.35
N MET A 270 10.76 22.86 13.03
CA MET A 270 9.70 22.01 13.55
C MET A 270 9.08 21.14 12.43
N MET A 271 8.74 21.76 11.30
CA MET A 271 8.16 21.02 10.17
C MET A 271 9.08 19.90 9.68
N ILE A 272 10.34 20.20 9.45
CA ILE A 272 11.31 19.22 8.93
C ILE A 272 11.51 18.08 9.93
N PHE A 273 11.69 18.38 11.22
CA PHE A 273 11.88 17.36 12.25
C PHE A 273 10.64 16.49 12.46
N GLU A 274 9.43 17.10 12.48
CA GLU A 274 8.18 16.36 12.59
C GLU A 274 8.07 15.29 11.48
N PHE A 275 8.35 15.65 10.23
CA PHE A 275 8.27 14.69 9.13
C PHE A 275 9.42 13.70 9.12
N ASN A 276 10.64 14.13 9.44
CA ASN A 276 11.80 13.22 9.40
C ASN A 276 11.78 12.17 10.52
N GLN A 277 11.13 12.48 11.64
CA GLN A 277 11.03 11.59 12.80
C GLN A 277 9.70 10.83 12.87
N LEU A 278 8.75 11.10 11.96
CA LEU A 278 7.44 10.48 11.94
C LEU A 278 7.52 9.03 11.51
N ALA A 279 7.48 8.11 12.47
CA ALA A 279 7.49 6.67 12.26
C ALA A 279 6.18 6.00 12.74
N GLY A 280 5.06 6.74 12.73
CA GLY A 280 3.78 6.32 13.30
C GLY A 280 2.88 5.51 12.37
N GLY A 281 3.27 5.28 11.13
CA GLY A 281 2.48 4.53 10.15
C GLY A 281 3.26 3.40 9.49
N ARG A 282 2.57 2.57 8.73
CA ARG A 282 3.12 1.59 7.78
C ARG A 282 4.36 0.82 8.28
N GLY A 283 4.18 0.00 9.33
CA GLY A 283 5.26 -0.85 9.85
C GLY A 283 6.40 -0.09 10.53
N GLY A 284 6.15 1.11 11.08
CA GLY A 284 7.19 1.93 11.71
C GLY A 284 8.18 2.52 10.72
N GLN A 285 7.82 2.60 9.44
CA GLN A 285 8.58 3.28 8.41
C GLN A 285 8.46 4.79 8.58
N VAL A 286 9.55 5.52 8.36
CA VAL A 286 9.51 6.98 8.23
C VAL A 286 8.59 7.37 7.07
N ALA A 287 7.76 8.37 7.27
CA ALA A 287 6.82 8.82 6.25
C ALA A 287 7.55 9.34 5.01
N PHE A 288 7.29 8.75 3.85
CA PHE A 288 7.76 9.26 2.58
C PHE A 288 6.98 10.52 2.24
N THR A 289 7.62 11.66 2.43
CA THR A 289 6.99 12.96 2.23
C THR A 289 7.80 13.85 1.31
N ASP A 290 7.07 14.64 0.54
CA ASP A 290 7.63 15.68 -0.31
C ASP A 290 6.92 16.98 -0.05
N ILE A 291 7.62 18.08 -0.19
CA ILE A 291 7.06 19.42 -0.15
C ILE A 291 7.39 20.15 -1.45
N ASN A 292 6.38 20.54 -2.19
CA ASN A 292 6.52 21.37 -3.37
C ASN A 292 6.65 22.82 -2.91
N LEU A 293 7.69 23.48 -3.38
CA LEU A 293 8.11 24.82 -2.96
C LEU A 293 8.24 25.73 -4.18
N TYR A 294 7.77 26.95 -4.04
CA TYR A 294 7.81 27.97 -5.09
C TYR A 294 8.49 29.23 -4.59
N PHE A 295 9.38 29.80 -5.38
CA PHE A 295 10.01 31.09 -5.06
C PHE A 295 9.05 32.24 -5.34
N GLU A 296 8.32 32.19 -6.45
CA GLU A 296 7.22 33.09 -6.76
C GLU A 296 5.88 32.39 -6.54
N ILE A 297 4.79 33.15 -6.37
CA ILE A 297 3.46 32.57 -6.32
C ILE A 297 3.07 32.08 -7.71
N PRO A 298 2.71 30.79 -7.90
CA PRO A 298 2.30 30.23 -9.18
C PRO A 298 1.14 30.99 -9.79
N ARG A 299 1.14 31.13 -11.12
CA ARG A 299 0.13 31.95 -11.84
C ARG A 299 -1.31 31.59 -11.51
N HIS A 300 -1.59 30.30 -11.38
CA HIS A 300 -2.93 29.79 -11.10
C HIS A 300 -3.40 30.05 -9.67
N PHE A 301 -2.52 30.46 -8.76
CA PHE A 301 -2.85 30.83 -7.38
C PHE A 301 -2.75 32.33 -7.08
N ARG A 302 -2.20 33.14 -7.99
CA ARG A 302 -1.93 34.56 -7.73
C ARG A 302 -3.14 35.33 -7.25
N ASP A 303 -4.26 35.17 -7.95
CA ASP A 303 -5.50 35.91 -7.73
C ASP A 303 -6.50 35.12 -6.85
N VAL A 304 -6.10 33.97 -6.32
CA VAL A 304 -6.93 33.16 -5.43
C VAL A 304 -6.90 33.76 -4.03
N GLU A 305 -8.07 33.92 -3.43
CA GLU A 305 -8.22 34.40 -2.05
C GLU A 305 -7.56 33.40 -1.08
N ALA A 306 -6.67 33.93 -0.24
CA ALA A 306 -5.91 33.10 0.69
C ALA A 306 -6.76 32.67 1.88
N LEU A 307 -6.63 31.40 2.26
CA LEU A 307 -7.14 30.88 3.52
C LEU A 307 -6.12 31.13 4.64
N GLY A 308 -6.59 31.71 5.73
CA GLY A 308 -5.77 32.04 6.89
C GLY A 308 -6.06 31.18 8.12
N PRO A 309 -5.54 31.60 9.28
CA PRO A 309 -5.80 30.98 10.57
C PRO A 309 -7.28 30.74 10.83
N GLY A 310 -7.63 29.52 11.22
CA GLY A 310 -9.04 29.11 11.42
C GLY A 310 -9.74 28.65 10.15
N GLY A 311 -9.04 28.54 9.01
CA GLY A 311 -9.59 28.05 7.74
C GLY A 311 -10.53 29.03 7.05
N VAL A 312 -10.45 30.30 7.40
CA VAL A 312 -11.32 31.35 6.84
C VAL A 312 -10.58 32.19 5.79
N PRO A 313 -11.30 32.74 4.80
CA PRO A 313 -10.73 33.69 3.87
C PRO A 313 -10.13 34.90 4.56
N THR A 314 -8.99 35.39 4.09
CA THR A 314 -8.28 36.53 4.68
C THR A 314 -8.67 37.88 4.11
N GLY A 315 -9.42 37.91 3.03
CA GLY A 315 -9.71 39.10 2.24
C GLY A 315 -8.55 39.56 1.36
N LYS A 316 -7.48 38.77 1.27
CA LYS A 316 -6.27 39.01 0.46
C LYS A 316 -5.99 37.80 -0.44
N THR A 317 -5.33 38.04 -1.56
CA THR A 317 -4.88 36.94 -2.45
C THR A 317 -3.55 36.36 -1.99
N TYR A 318 -3.22 35.15 -2.45
CA TYR A 318 -1.92 34.54 -2.12
C TYR A 318 -0.73 35.35 -2.60
N SER A 319 -0.86 36.13 -3.70
CA SER A 319 0.21 37.04 -4.17
C SER A 319 0.58 38.11 -3.17
N GLU A 320 -0.35 38.55 -2.32
CA GLU A 320 -0.10 39.57 -1.26
C GLU A 320 0.70 39.00 -0.08
N TYR A 321 0.88 37.67 0.01
CA TYR A 321 1.70 36.98 1.02
C TYR A 321 3.04 36.46 0.44
N SER A 322 3.45 36.96 -0.74
CA SER A 322 4.69 36.55 -1.41
C SER A 322 5.94 36.75 -0.53
N HIS A 323 5.95 37.81 0.28
CA HIS A 323 7.06 38.10 1.19
C HIS A 323 7.23 36.99 2.24
N GLU A 324 6.17 36.63 2.93
CA GLU A 324 6.14 35.56 3.95
C GLU A 324 6.46 34.20 3.34
N ALA A 325 5.93 33.91 2.14
CA ALA A 325 6.23 32.70 1.42
C ALA A 325 7.73 32.55 1.10
N LYS A 326 8.39 33.62 0.67
CA LYS A 326 9.83 33.66 0.41
C LYS A 326 10.68 33.54 1.70
N LEU A 327 10.25 34.17 2.79
CA LEU A 327 10.92 34.02 4.08
C LEU A 327 10.88 32.58 4.57
N PHE A 328 9.73 31.91 4.44
CA PHE A 328 9.59 30.49 4.83
C PHE A 328 10.40 29.57 3.94
N LEU A 329 10.39 29.79 2.63
CA LEU A 329 11.22 29.05 1.68
C LEU A 329 12.72 29.15 2.04
N LYS A 330 13.20 30.37 2.31
CA LYS A 330 14.59 30.61 2.75
C LYS A 330 14.88 29.86 4.05
N ALA A 331 13.99 29.96 5.03
CA ALA A 331 14.14 29.32 6.33
C ALA A 331 14.21 27.77 6.18
N LEU A 332 13.36 27.17 5.34
CA LEU A 332 13.41 25.74 5.05
C LEU A 332 14.76 25.33 4.47
N PHE A 333 15.26 26.02 3.45
CA PHE A 333 16.57 25.69 2.86
C PHE A 333 17.75 25.93 3.80
N GLU A 334 17.68 26.91 4.68
CA GLU A 334 18.70 27.09 5.71
C GLU A 334 18.72 25.92 6.70
N VAL A 335 17.56 25.46 7.16
CA VAL A 335 17.47 24.29 8.04
C VAL A 335 17.96 23.02 7.33
N TYR A 336 17.63 22.82 6.05
CA TYR A 336 18.18 21.69 5.28
C TYR A 336 19.71 21.78 5.17
N LEU A 337 20.26 22.97 5.03
CA LEU A 337 21.72 23.18 4.96
C LEU A 337 22.40 22.90 6.30
N GLU A 338 21.79 23.27 7.41
CA GLU A 338 22.29 22.96 8.75
C GLU A 338 22.31 21.45 9.00
N GLY A 339 21.25 20.75 8.62
CA GLY A 339 21.08 19.33 8.91
C GLY A 339 20.58 19.09 10.34
N ASP A 340 20.66 17.83 10.79
CA ASP A 340 20.32 17.45 12.15
C ASP A 340 21.38 17.92 13.17
N GLU A 341 21.24 17.58 14.45
CA GLU A 341 22.22 17.94 15.52
C GLU A 341 23.66 17.51 15.19
N ARG A 342 23.83 16.49 14.34
CA ARG A 342 25.13 15.98 13.90
C ARG A 342 25.55 16.53 12.54
N GLY A 343 24.78 17.47 11.99
CA GLY A 343 24.98 18.01 10.65
C GLY A 343 24.66 17.03 9.51
N GLN A 344 23.95 15.91 9.80
CA GLN A 344 23.56 14.94 8.77
C GLN A 344 22.36 15.46 7.97
N PRO A 345 22.24 15.07 6.69
CA PRO A 345 21.12 15.49 5.86
C PRO A 345 19.81 14.86 6.33
N PHE A 346 18.70 15.59 6.19
CA PHE A 346 17.37 15.07 6.36
C PHE A 346 16.95 14.25 5.14
N PHE A 347 16.33 13.10 5.34
CA PHE A 347 15.81 12.29 4.25
C PHE A 347 14.41 12.75 3.80
N PHE A 348 13.59 13.21 4.75
CA PHE A 348 12.22 13.68 4.53
C PHE A 348 11.92 14.92 5.38
N PRO A 349 10.96 15.76 4.93
CA PRO A 349 10.37 15.75 3.59
C PRO A 349 11.40 16.14 2.53
N LYS A 350 11.23 15.66 1.28
CA LYS A 350 12.10 16.08 0.18
C LYS A 350 11.66 17.45 -0.34
N PRO A 351 12.55 18.45 -0.41
CA PRO A 351 12.21 19.73 -0.99
C PRO A 351 12.24 19.67 -2.51
N LEU A 352 11.11 19.93 -3.15
CA LEU A 352 10.93 20.01 -4.58
C LEU A 352 10.80 21.48 -4.98
N LEU A 353 11.88 22.11 -5.42
CA LEU A 353 11.87 23.50 -5.84
C LEU A 353 11.41 23.61 -7.30
N HIS A 354 10.29 24.26 -7.53
CA HIS A 354 9.75 24.52 -8.84
C HIS A 354 10.47 25.68 -9.52
N ILE A 355 10.97 25.42 -10.72
CA ILE A 355 11.62 26.40 -11.59
C ILE A 355 10.70 26.68 -12.77
N THR A 356 9.83 27.66 -12.60
CA THR A 356 8.85 28.07 -13.60
C THR A 356 9.46 29.05 -14.63
N ASP A 357 8.68 29.43 -15.63
CA ASP A 357 9.10 30.48 -16.59
C ASP A 357 9.22 31.88 -15.94
N ASP A 358 8.60 32.08 -14.78
CA ASP A 358 8.64 33.35 -14.04
C ASP A 358 9.73 33.35 -12.95
N PHE A 359 10.27 32.21 -12.57
CA PHE A 359 11.28 32.09 -11.53
C PHE A 359 12.45 33.06 -11.71
N PHE A 360 13.03 33.12 -12.92
CA PHE A 360 14.19 33.95 -13.25
C PHE A 360 13.85 35.43 -13.46
N LYS A 361 12.58 35.79 -13.41
CA LYS A 361 12.12 37.18 -13.50
C LYS A 361 11.85 37.79 -12.13
N GLU A 362 11.74 36.95 -11.12
CA GLU A 362 11.40 37.37 -9.76
C GLU A 362 12.64 37.90 -9.03
N PRO A 363 12.60 39.11 -8.44
CA PRO A 363 13.76 39.67 -7.72
C PRO A 363 14.23 38.75 -6.57
N GLY A 364 15.55 38.49 -6.52
CA GLY A 364 16.19 37.66 -5.50
C GLY A 364 16.29 36.17 -5.87
N TRP A 365 15.96 35.80 -7.11
CA TRP A 365 16.04 34.40 -7.56
C TRP A 365 17.46 33.83 -7.48
N GLU A 366 18.50 34.66 -7.71
CA GLU A 366 19.90 34.22 -7.66
C GLU A 366 20.28 33.72 -6.26
N GLU A 367 19.85 34.43 -5.20
CA GLU A 367 20.13 34.02 -3.83
C GLU A 367 19.38 32.74 -3.46
N CYS A 368 18.13 32.64 -3.87
CA CYS A 368 17.29 31.43 -3.67
C CYS A 368 17.92 30.22 -4.35
N LEU A 369 18.26 30.36 -5.63
CA LEU A 369 18.86 29.27 -6.41
C LEU A 369 20.23 28.87 -5.86
N ALA A 370 21.06 29.84 -5.48
CA ALA A 370 22.38 29.58 -4.90
C ALA A 370 22.26 28.79 -3.58
N LEU A 371 21.31 29.16 -2.71
CA LEU A 371 21.06 28.45 -1.46
C LEU A 371 20.54 27.01 -1.74
N ALA A 372 19.59 26.85 -2.65
CA ALA A 372 19.05 25.53 -3.04
C ALA A 372 20.14 24.63 -3.65
N CYS A 373 20.98 25.16 -4.54
CA CYS A 373 22.12 24.45 -5.10
C CYS A 373 23.16 24.08 -4.03
N LYS A 374 23.38 24.92 -3.05
CA LYS A 374 24.27 24.63 -1.92
C LYS A 374 23.77 23.46 -1.10
N VAL A 375 22.45 23.42 -0.79
CA VAL A 375 21.81 22.28 -0.12
C VAL A 375 21.96 21.01 -0.97
N ALA A 376 21.72 21.10 -2.27
CA ALA A 376 21.87 19.96 -3.19
C ALA A 376 23.30 19.42 -3.19
N SER A 377 24.31 20.29 -3.22
CA SER A 377 25.71 19.88 -3.30
C SER A 377 26.27 19.35 -1.97
N GLU A 378 25.88 19.94 -0.84
CA GLU A 378 26.44 19.59 0.47
C GLU A 378 25.63 18.52 1.19
N LYS A 379 24.30 18.46 0.98
CA LYS A 379 23.39 17.56 1.68
C LYS A 379 22.73 16.52 0.77
N GLY A 380 22.82 16.70 -0.55
CA GLY A 380 22.20 15.77 -1.52
C GLY A 380 20.69 15.77 -1.52
N ASN A 381 20.06 16.81 -0.96
CA ASN A 381 18.62 16.84 -0.70
C ASN A 381 17.96 18.11 -1.25
N THR A 382 17.96 18.27 -2.56
CA THR A 382 17.13 19.27 -3.26
C THR A 382 16.81 18.71 -4.64
N TYR A 383 15.52 18.78 -5.01
CA TYR A 383 15.04 18.35 -6.32
C TYR A 383 14.51 19.57 -7.05
N PHE A 384 14.96 19.76 -8.30
CA PHE A 384 14.52 20.86 -9.14
C PHE A 384 13.44 20.35 -10.11
N VAL A 385 12.27 20.96 -10.05
CA VAL A 385 11.13 20.65 -10.92
C VAL A 385 11.01 21.73 -11.97
N PHE A 386 11.24 21.39 -13.22
CA PHE A 386 11.23 22.38 -14.33
C PHE A 386 9.83 22.47 -14.94
N ASP A 387 9.07 23.49 -14.55
CA ASP A 387 7.75 23.81 -15.08
C ASP A 387 7.88 24.78 -16.25
N ARG A 388 8.14 24.25 -17.42
CA ARG A 388 8.39 25.03 -18.63
C ARG A 388 7.17 25.05 -19.53
N GLY A 389 7.02 26.14 -20.32
CA GLY A 389 5.98 26.27 -21.31
C GLY A 389 4.59 26.59 -20.73
N GLY A 390 4.53 27.12 -19.51
CA GLY A 390 3.28 27.53 -18.87
C GLY A 390 2.43 26.41 -18.32
N VAL A 391 2.97 25.17 -18.30
CA VAL A 391 2.31 24.00 -17.71
C VAL A 391 2.53 24.01 -16.21
N ALA A 392 1.45 24.03 -15.44
CA ALA A 392 1.52 23.84 -14.00
C ALA A 392 1.65 22.34 -13.68
N LYS A 393 2.51 22.01 -12.74
CA LYS A 393 2.77 20.63 -12.33
C LYS A 393 2.74 20.48 -10.82
N LEU A 394 2.14 19.39 -10.36
CA LEU A 394 2.34 18.89 -9.02
C LEU A 394 3.29 17.71 -9.10
N SER A 395 4.36 17.76 -8.33
CA SER A 395 5.40 16.72 -8.37
C SER A 395 5.45 15.92 -7.08
N GLU A 396 5.80 14.64 -7.22
CA GLU A 396 5.98 13.70 -6.13
C GLU A 396 7.39 13.10 -6.15
N CYS A 397 7.76 12.41 -5.07
CA CYS A 397 9.14 11.95 -4.78
C CYS A 397 9.82 11.18 -5.88
N CYS A 398 9.06 10.37 -6.61
CA CYS A 398 9.56 9.55 -7.73
C CYS A 398 9.64 10.35 -9.03
N ARG A 399 9.53 11.68 -8.95
CA ARG A 399 9.45 12.61 -10.09
C ARG A 399 8.21 12.34 -10.96
N LEU A 400 7.22 11.68 -10.37
CA LEU A 400 5.90 11.62 -10.98
C LEU A 400 5.35 13.04 -10.96
N SER A 401 5.03 13.54 -12.12
CA SER A 401 4.53 14.89 -12.30
C SER A 401 3.14 14.79 -12.90
N PHE A 402 2.17 15.36 -12.21
CA PHE A 402 0.83 15.56 -12.77
C PHE A 402 0.84 16.89 -13.51
N GLU A 403 0.63 16.85 -14.82
CA GLU A 403 0.34 18.02 -15.60
C GLU A 403 -1.11 18.39 -15.33
N LEU A 404 -1.33 19.59 -14.79
CA LEU A 404 -2.67 20.09 -14.52
C LEU A 404 -3.36 20.43 -15.83
N THR A 405 -4.52 19.84 -16.04
CA THR A 405 -5.38 20.13 -17.21
C THR A 405 -6.09 21.46 -17.03
N ASP A 406 -6.71 21.97 -18.09
CA ASP A 406 -7.56 23.18 -18.01
C ASP A 406 -8.71 23.01 -16.99
N GLU A 407 -9.16 21.79 -16.76
CA GLU A 407 -10.19 21.47 -15.77
C GLU A 407 -9.65 21.54 -14.36
N ASP A 408 -8.46 20.95 -14.11
CA ASP A 408 -7.75 21.06 -12.84
C ASP A 408 -7.42 22.52 -12.50
N LEU A 409 -7.04 23.32 -13.49
CA LEU A 409 -6.74 24.75 -13.31
C LEU A 409 -7.98 25.58 -12.95
N LYS A 410 -9.19 25.17 -13.34
CA LYS A 410 -10.43 25.78 -12.85
C LYS A 410 -10.65 25.51 -11.37
N GLU A 411 -10.20 24.37 -10.87
CA GLU A 411 -10.23 24.03 -9.44
C GLU A 411 -9.22 24.84 -8.62
N ALA A 412 -8.25 25.51 -9.24
CA ALA A 412 -7.30 26.36 -8.54
C ALA A 412 -7.96 27.48 -7.71
N ALA A 413 -9.18 27.91 -8.09
CA ALA A 413 -10.01 28.83 -7.29
C ALA A 413 -10.49 28.20 -5.96
N THR A 414 -10.46 26.88 -5.86
CA THR A 414 -10.83 26.07 -4.69
C THR A 414 -9.69 25.11 -4.35
N PRO A 415 -8.51 25.62 -3.95
CA PRO A 415 -7.26 24.82 -3.87
C PRO A 415 -7.35 23.63 -2.91
N TRP A 416 -8.29 23.62 -2.00
CA TRP A 416 -8.54 22.48 -1.10
C TRP A 416 -9.11 21.24 -1.82
N LYS A 417 -9.61 21.38 -3.08
CA LYS A 417 -10.07 20.27 -3.93
C LYS A 417 -8.93 19.63 -4.73
N MET A 418 -7.80 20.31 -4.90
CA MET A 418 -6.66 19.85 -5.69
C MET A 418 -5.92 18.73 -4.98
N ARG A 419 -6.44 17.52 -5.12
CA ARG A 419 -5.90 16.31 -4.50
C ARG A 419 -5.82 15.20 -5.54
N TYR A 420 -4.63 14.66 -5.72
CA TYR A 420 -4.33 13.72 -6.80
C TYR A 420 -3.77 12.42 -6.26
N SER A 421 -3.88 11.36 -7.06
CA SER A 421 -3.35 10.04 -6.71
C SER A 421 -2.83 9.32 -7.95
N ALA A 422 -1.62 8.78 -7.84
CA ALA A 422 -1.14 7.77 -8.77
C ALA A 422 -1.62 6.38 -8.31
N LEU A 423 -2.10 5.55 -9.23
CA LEU A 423 -2.63 4.24 -8.88
C LEU A 423 -1.56 3.16 -8.78
N GLN A 424 -0.58 3.18 -9.68
CA GLN A 424 0.47 2.16 -9.80
C GLN A 424 1.70 2.75 -10.48
N ASN A 425 2.87 2.24 -10.12
CA ASN A 425 4.10 2.44 -10.87
C ASN A 425 4.54 1.11 -11.51
N VAL A 426 4.94 1.15 -12.78
CA VAL A 426 5.46 0.01 -13.52
C VAL A 426 6.76 0.44 -14.21
N THR A 427 7.85 -0.23 -13.91
CA THR A 427 9.14 0.02 -14.56
C THR A 427 9.35 -0.96 -15.71
N ILE A 428 9.72 -0.47 -16.88
CA ILE A 428 10.11 -1.27 -18.03
C ILE A 428 11.62 -1.46 -18.01
N ASN A 429 12.09 -2.70 -18.23
CA ASN A 429 13.50 -3.04 -18.21
C ASN A 429 14.15 -2.76 -19.58
N LEU A 430 14.49 -1.49 -19.84
CA LEU A 430 15.13 -1.06 -21.08
C LEU A 430 16.49 -1.74 -21.36
N PRO A 431 17.39 -1.93 -20.36
CA PRO A 431 18.62 -2.71 -20.58
C PRO A 431 18.36 -4.13 -21.10
N ARG A 432 17.31 -4.80 -20.58
CA ARG A 432 16.95 -6.14 -21.04
C ARG A 432 16.42 -6.13 -22.48
N ILE A 433 15.63 -5.13 -22.84
CA ILE A 433 15.14 -4.92 -24.20
C ILE A 433 16.33 -4.74 -25.15
N ALA A 434 17.27 -3.85 -24.83
CA ALA A 434 18.46 -3.60 -25.62
C ALA A 434 19.33 -4.87 -25.76
N TYR A 435 19.46 -5.65 -24.70
CA TYR A 435 20.22 -6.90 -24.75
C TYR A 435 19.53 -7.95 -25.64
N ARG A 436 18.22 -8.09 -25.54
CA ARG A 436 17.43 -9.07 -26.32
C ARG A 436 17.30 -8.71 -27.79
N SER A 437 17.37 -7.43 -28.14
CA SER A 437 17.30 -6.96 -29.52
C SER A 437 18.58 -7.24 -30.30
N MET A 438 19.67 -7.61 -29.62
CA MET A 438 20.96 -7.92 -30.24
C MET A 438 21.49 -6.81 -31.16
N GLY A 439 21.15 -5.55 -30.88
CA GLY A 439 21.51 -4.36 -31.64
C GLY A 439 20.57 -4.03 -32.81
N ASP A 440 19.53 -4.81 -33.03
CA ASP A 440 18.47 -4.49 -34.00
C ASP A 440 17.45 -3.52 -33.42
N VAL A 441 17.35 -2.34 -34.06
CA VAL A 441 16.51 -1.23 -33.57
C VAL A 441 15.01 -1.54 -33.70
N ASP A 442 14.60 -2.17 -34.78
CA ASP A 442 13.19 -2.51 -35.03
C ASP A 442 12.71 -3.55 -34.00
N THR A 443 13.53 -4.55 -33.74
CA THR A 443 13.27 -5.53 -32.67
C THR A 443 13.23 -4.86 -31.29
N ALA A 444 14.10 -3.86 -31.02
CA ALA A 444 14.08 -3.14 -29.75
C ALA A 444 12.77 -2.38 -29.54
N PHE A 445 12.25 -1.69 -30.57
CA PHE A 445 10.96 -1.01 -30.49
C PHE A 445 9.79 -1.98 -30.37
N ALA A 446 9.80 -3.10 -31.08
CA ALA A 446 8.75 -4.12 -30.94
C ALA A 446 8.70 -4.70 -29.51
N LEU A 447 9.85 -4.97 -28.89
CA LEU A 447 9.91 -5.44 -27.49
C LEU A 447 9.49 -4.34 -26.49
N LEU A 448 9.77 -3.09 -26.80
CA LEU A 448 9.32 -1.95 -25.98
C LEU A 448 7.80 -1.81 -26.03
N ASP A 449 7.21 -1.88 -27.22
CA ASP A 449 5.75 -1.80 -27.38
C ASP A 449 5.04 -2.95 -26.63
N GLU A 450 5.55 -4.18 -26.72
CA GLU A 450 5.04 -5.31 -25.95
C GLU A 450 5.10 -5.04 -24.43
N ALA A 451 6.22 -4.54 -23.93
CA ALA A 451 6.38 -4.22 -22.51
C ALA A 451 5.45 -3.07 -22.05
N MET A 452 5.24 -2.06 -22.91
CA MET A 452 4.30 -0.95 -22.65
C MET A 452 2.86 -1.41 -22.63
N GLU A 453 2.46 -2.32 -23.51
CA GLU A 453 1.10 -2.93 -23.48
C GLU A 453 0.86 -3.71 -22.19
N LEU A 454 1.85 -4.50 -21.74
CA LEU A 454 1.78 -5.22 -20.47
C LEU A 454 1.69 -4.26 -19.27
N ALA A 455 2.44 -3.17 -19.28
CA ALA A 455 2.36 -2.12 -18.27
C ALA A 455 0.97 -1.46 -18.25
N ALA A 456 0.43 -1.09 -19.41
CA ALA A 456 -0.91 -0.51 -19.53
C ALA A 456 -2.00 -1.49 -19.02
N LYS A 457 -1.86 -2.77 -19.33
CA LYS A 457 -2.74 -3.82 -18.84
C LYS A 457 -2.67 -3.95 -17.31
N ALA A 458 -1.47 -3.88 -16.72
CA ALA A 458 -1.28 -3.89 -15.28
C ALA A 458 -2.00 -2.71 -14.62
N HIS A 459 -1.86 -1.49 -15.15
CA HIS A 459 -2.56 -0.31 -14.67
C HIS A 459 -4.08 -0.49 -14.66
N LYS A 460 -4.67 -1.01 -15.75
CA LYS A 460 -6.11 -1.28 -15.84
C LYS A 460 -6.59 -2.29 -14.80
N CYS A 461 -5.81 -3.35 -14.54
CA CYS A 461 -6.17 -4.35 -13.55
C CYS A 461 -6.12 -3.79 -12.13
N LYS A 462 -5.07 -3.04 -11.78
CA LYS A 462 -4.95 -2.37 -10.49
C LYS A 462 -6.07 -1.35 -10.28
N LYS A 463 -6.37 -0.54 -11.30
CA LYS A 463 -7.46 0.45 -11.26
C LYS A 463 -8.78 -0.21 -10.89
N ARG A 464 -9.18 -1.26 -11.62
CA ARG A 464 -10.42 -1.99 -11.35
C ARG A 464 -10.49 -2.54 -9.92
N PHE A 465 -9.40 -3.13 -9.44
CA PHE A 465 -9.34 -3.66 -8.07
C PHE A 465 -9.48 -2.55 -7.01
N LEU A 466 -8.83 -1.41 -7.22
CA LEU A 466 -8.98 -0.27 -6.30
C LEU A 466 -10.38 0.35 -6.36
N GLU A 467 -11.00 0.41 -7.54
CA GLU A 467 -12.40 0.86 -7.68
C GLU A 467 -13.37 -0.04 -6.91
N GLU A 468 -13.15 -1.36 -6.91
CA GLU A 468 -13.92 -2.32 -6.10
C GLU A 468 -13.77 -2.00 -4.59
N ILE A 469 -12.55 -1.75 -4.13
CA ILE A 469 -12.30 -1.41 -2.72
C ILE A 469 -12.93 -0.05 -2.36
N LEU A 470 -12.75 0.96 -3.20
CA LEU A 470 -13.29 2.31 -2.98
C LEU A 470 -14.82 2.34 -3.02
N SER A 471 -15.45 1.43 -3.78
CA SER A 471 -16.91 1.30 -3.82
C SER A 471 -17.55 0.94 -2.47
N LEU A 472 -16.76 0.42 -1.53
CA LEU A 472 -17.20 0.15 -0.16
C LEU A 472 -17.36 1.45 0.67
N GLY A 473 -16.89 2.59 0.17
CA GLY A 473 -17.03 3.91 0.77
C GLY A 473 -16.46 3.99 2.19
N GLU A 474 -17.22 4.64 3.08
CA GLU A 474 -16.81 4.86 4.48
C GLU A 474 -16.68 3.57 5.32
N ASN A 475 -17.25 2.46 4.84
CA ASN A 475 -17.15 1.15 5.50
C ASN A 475 -16.00 0.31 4.94
N GLY A 476 -15.29 0.81 3.94
CA GLY A 476 -14.19 0.11 3.29
C GLY A 476 -12.83 0.37 3.94
N PRO A 477 -11.82 -0.44 3.57
CA PRO A 477 -10.45 -0.28 4.10
C PRO A 477 -9.77 1.01 3.66
N LEU A 478 -10.28 1.71 2.64
CA LEU A 478 -9.80 3.02 2.16
C LEU A 478 -10.76 4.15 2.54
N SER A 479 -11.53 4.00 3.61
CA SER A 479 -12.52 4.98 4.08
C SER A 479 -11.97 6.40 4.26
N ALA A 480 -10.71 6.53 4.68
CA ALA A 480 -10.04 7.83 4.80
C ALA A 480 -9.92 8.61 3.47
N LEU A 481 -10.01 7.92 2.32
CA LEU A 481 -10.00 8.52 0.99
C LEU A 481 -11.40 8.83 0.45
N CYS A 482 -12.44 8.37 1.16
CA CYS A 482 -13.83 8.51 0.75
C CYS A 482 -14.59 9.62 1.52
N VAL A 483 -13.86 10.45 2.29
CA VAL A 483 -14.46 11.52 3.08
C VAL A 483 -15.03 12.59 2.15
N LYS A 484 -16.28 12.96 2.42
CA LYS A 484 -16.98 14.03 1.71
C LYS A 484 -17.10 15.25 2.61
N HIS A 485 -16.94 16.43 2.04
CA HIS A 485 -17.18 17.70 2.68
C HIS A 485 -18.14 18.53 1.83
N ASP A 486 -19.03 19.29 2.47
CA ASP A 486 -19.99 20.17 1.81
C ASP A 486 -20.89 19.45 0.78
N GLY A 487 -21.11 18.15 0.95
CA GLY A 487 -21.95 17.31 0.08
C GLY A 487 -21.25 16.79 -1.18
N GLU A 488 -19.95 17.00 -1.32
CA GLU A 488 -19.10 16.54 -2.43
C GLU A 488 -18.13 15.46 -1.99
#